data_e0f2907d51f7eaa1f40b5816bef5cf31
#
_entry.id   e0f2907d51f7eaa1f40b5816bef5cf31
#
_cell.length_a   1.000
_cell.length_b   1.000
_cell.length_c   1.000
_cell.angle_alpha   90.00
_cell.angle_beta   90.00
_cell.angle_gamma   90.00
#
_symmetry.space_group_name_H-M   'P 1'
#
loop_
_entity.id
_entity.type
_entity.pdbx_description
1 polymer ?
#
loop_
_entity_poly.entity_id
_entity_poly.type
_entity_poly.pdbx_seq_one_letter_code
_entity_poly.pdbx_strand_id
1 'polypeptide(L)'
;MGENKSGKVPHQRIVANGIEFDSKAEHDRYLELLVMERAGVIKNLECHPRWEIIPAQKIPGHRGFQAAHYTADFRYFRDGVEHVEDVKSSYTREAQDYVLRRKLMYLVHGIYVEEVVR
;
A
#
# COMPACT_ATOMS: atom_id res chain seq x y z
N MET A 1 3.96 23.57 23.50
CA MET A 1 3.61 23.55 22.73
C MET A 1 3.82 22.78 21.85
N GLY A 2 4.02 22.28 21.70
CA GLY A 2 4.33 21.48 20.94
C GLY A 2 3.77 21.23 19.81
N GLU A 3 3.43 21.64 19.64
CA GLU A 3 2.88 21.41 18.83
C GLU A 3 3.23 21.22 17.61
N ASN A 4 2.57 20.97 16.86
CA ASN A 4 2.71 20.83 15.45
C ASN A 4 3.21 22.11 14.88
N LYS A 5 4.47 22.30 15.06
CA LYS A 5 5.07 23.55 14.70
C LYS A 5 5.10 23.81 13.23
N SER A 6 4.99 22.78 12.40
CA SER A 6 4.95 22.95 10.97
C SER A 6 3.56 23.32 10.45
N GLY A 7 2.57 23.36 11.32
CA GLY A 7 1.21 23.61 10.90
C GLY A 7 0.50 22.43 10.27
N LYS A 8 1.14 21.30 10.21
CA LYS A 8 0.53 20.11 9.64
C LYS A 8 -0.41 19.45 10.65
N VAL A 9 -1.49 18.92 10.14
CA VAL A 9 -2.38 18.09 10.94
C VAL A 9 -1.71 16.73 11.12
N PRO A 10 -1.57 16.23 12.35
CA PRO A 10 -0.99 14.92 12.56
C PRO A 10 -1.82 13.83 11.88
N HIS A 11 -1.14 12.81 11.38
CA HIS A 11 -1.84 11.65 10.88
C HIS A 11 -2.59 10.97 12.01
N GLN A 12 -3.83 10.64 11.75
CA GLN A 12 -4.60 9.86 12.68
C GLN A 12 -4.36 8.38 12.36
N ARG A 13 -3.66 7.72 13.26
CA ARG A 13 -3.46 6.28 13.14
C ARG A 13 -4.59 5.57 13.85
N ILE A 14 -5.16 4.61 13.16
CA ILE A 14 -6.30 3.85 13.66
C ILE A 14 -5.88 2.40 13.73
N VAL A 15 -6.13 1.76 14.87
CA VAL A 15 -5.81 0.35 15.07
C VAL A 15 -7.10 -0.46 15.09
N ALA A 16 -7.14 -1.50 14.28
CA ALA A 16 -8.26 -2.44 14.27
C ALA A 16 -7.71 -3.85 14.08
N ASN A 17 -8.15 -4.79 14.92
CA ASN A 17 -7.69 -6.17 14.88
C ASN A 17 -6.16 -6.29 14.94
N GLY A 18 -5.52 -5.40 15.71
CA GLY A 18 -4.06 -5.39 15.84
C GLY A 18 -3.33 -4.79 14.65
N ILE A 19 -4.02 -4.26 13.66
CA ILE A 19 -3.44 -3.69 12.45
C ILE A 19 -3.54 -2.17 12.54
N GLU A 20 -2.42 -1.49 12.26
CA GLU A 20 -2.37 -0.03 12.29
C GLU A 20 -2.60 0.51 10.88
N PHE A 21 -3.49 1.49 10.76
CA PHE A 21 -3.82 2.14 9.50
C PHE A 21 -3.43 3.62 9.55
N ASP A 22 -2.88 4.11 8.46
CA ASP A 22 -2.39 5.50 8.38
C ASP A 22 -3.51 6.52 8.21
N SER A 23 -4.68 6.10 7.79
CA SER A 23 -5.79 7.02 7.54
C SER A 23 -7.13 6.36 7.82
N LYS A 24 -8.14 7.20 8.03
CA LYS A 24 -9.51 6.73 8.19
C LYS A 24 -10.01 6.04 6.92
N ALA A 25 -9.65 6.57 5.76
CA ALA A 25 -10.08 5.97 4.48
C ALA A 25 -9.55 4.55 4.33
N GLU A 26 -8.29 4.32 4.69
CA GLU A 26 -7.70 2.99 4.65
C GLU A 26 -8.40 2.05 5.64
N HIS A 27 -8.63 2.52 6.86
CA HIS A 27 -9.35 1.76 7.87
C HIS A 27 -10.76 1.38 7.39
N ASP A 28 -11.48 2.34 6.81
CA ASP A 28 -12.84 2.10 6.34
C ASP A 28 -12.84 1.06 5.20
N ARG A 29 -11.86 1.13 4.31
CA ARG A 29 -11.73 0.14 3.25
C ARG A 29 -11.45 -1.25 3.81
N TYR A 30 -10.60 -1.31 4.85
CA TYR A 30 -10.34 -2.58 5.53
C TYR A 30 -11.62 -3.21 6.05
N LEU A 31 -12.50 -2.41 6.68
CA LEU A 31 -13.76 -2.94 7.19
C LEU A 31 -14.66 -3.47 6.07
N GLU A 32 -14.70 -2.78 4.93
CA GLU A 32 -15.44 -3.26 3.77
C GLU A 32 -14.91 -4.61 3.30
N LEU A 33 -13.59 -4.71 3.15
CA LEU A 33 -12.97 -5.95 2.70
C LEU A 33 -13.16 -7.08 3.69
N LEU A 34 -13.13 -6.77 4.99
CA LEU A 34 -13.35 -7.77 6.03
C LEU A 34 -14.75 -8.35 5.97
N VAL A 35 -15.75 -7.50 5.71
CA VAL A 35 -17.13 -7.97 5.52
C VAL A 35 -17.22 -8.89 4.30
N MET A 36 -16.56 -8.51 3.21
CA MET A 36 -16.54 -9.32 1.98
C MET A 36 -15.85 -10.66 2.21
N GLU A 37 -14.78 -10.68 2.98
CA GLU A 37 -14.09 -11.93 3.30
C GLU A 37 -14.97 -12.83 4.14
N ARG A 38 -15.63 -12.31 5.14
CA ARG A 38 -16.56 -13.08 5.99
C ARG A 38 -17.73 -13.63 5.21
N ALA A 39 -18.17 -12.90 4.19
CA ALA A 39 -19.25 -13.35 3.31
C ALA A 39 -18.78 -14.34 2.24
N GLY A 40 -17.49 -14.61 2.16
CA GLY A 40 -16.93 -15.53 1.17
C GLY A 40 -16.76 -14.93 -0.22
N VAL A 41 -16.93 -13.61 -0.37
CA VAL A 41 -16.79 -12.93 -1.66
C VAL A 41 -15.31 -12.82 -2.05
N ILE A 42 -14.46 -12.59 -1.06
CA ILE A 42 -13.00 -12.57 -1.26
C ILE A 42 -12.35 -13.53 -0.26
N LYS A 43 -11.09 -13.90 -0.54
CA LYS A 43 -10.32 -14.81 0.29
C LYS A 43 -8.91 -14.31 0.49
N ASN A 44 -8.29 -14.74 1.58
CA ASN A 44 -6.89 -14.50 1.90
C ASN A 44 -6.56 -13.01 1.94
N LEU A 45 -7.41 -12.25 2.62
CA LEU A 45 -7.15 -10.82 2.81
C LEU A 45 -5.87 -10.60 3.61
N GLU A 46 -4.98 -9.81 3.05
CA GLU A 46 -3.70 -9.47 3.65
C GLU A 46 -3.56 -7.97 3.68
N CYS A 47 -3.13 -7.42 4.82
CA CYS A 47 -2.88 -5.99 4.97
C CYS A 47 -1.40 -5.71 4.86
N HIS A 48 -1.06 -4.63 4.18
CA HIS A 48 0.31 -4.13 4.02
C HIS A 48 1.26 -5.19 3.41
N PRO A 49 0.84 -5.86 2.32
CA PRO A 49 1.74 -6.78 1.63
C PRO A 49 2.89 -6.01 0.99
N ARG A 50 4.02 -6.69 0.84
CA ARG A 50 5.26 -6.04 0.40
C ARG A 50 5.95 -6.86 -0.66
N TRP A 51 6.44 -6.18 -1.70
CA TRP A 51 7.18 -6.81 -2.80
C TRP A 51 8.47 -6.06 -3.06
N GLU A 52 9.52 -6.79 -3.42
CA GLU A 52 10.73 -6.15 -3.90
C GLU A 52 10.51 -5.70 -5.35
N ILE A 53 10.82 -4.44 -5.65
CA ILE A 53 10.66 -3.89 -7.00
C ILE A 53 11.99 -3.54 -7.66
N ILE A 54 13.04 -3.33 -6.87
CA ILE A 54 14.39 -3.12 -7.37
C ILE A 54 15.32 -3.91 -6.46
N PRO A 55 16.12 -4.84 -7.00
CA PRO A 55 17.03 -5.61 -6.15
C PRO A 55 18.18 -4.75 -5.64
N ALA A 56 18.79 -5.18 -4.57
CA ALA A 56 20.02 -4.57 -4.07
C ALA A 56 21.11 -4.70 -5.14
N GLN A 57 21.97 -3.69 -5.22
CA GLN A 57 23.00 -3.65 -6.24
C GLN A 57 24.36 -3.36 -5.61
N LYS A 58 25.35 -4.17 -6.00
CA LYS A 58 26.73 -3.94 -5.62
C LYS A 58 27.44 -3.18 -6.73
N ILE A 59 28.18 -2.13 -6.37
CA ILE A 59 28.85 -1.28 -7.33
C ILE A 59 30.34 -1.29 -6.97
N PRO A 60 31.21 -1.84 -7.84
CA PRO A 60 32.66 -1.91 -7.54
C PRO A 60 33.22 -0.52 -7.23
N GLY A 61 33.92 -0.41 -6.11
CA GLY A 61 34.55 0.84 -5.69
C GLY A 61 33.59 1.85 -5.10
N HIS A 62 32.31 1.52 -4.96
CA HIS A 62 31.31 2.43 -4.43
C HIS A 62 30.41 1.74 -3.43
N ARG A 63 29.74 2.55 -2.62
CA ARG A 63 28.67 2.05 -1.79
C ARG A 63 27.54 1.61 -2.70
N GLY A 64 27.04 0.40 -2.51
CA GLY A 64 25.97 -0.13 -3.33
C GLY A 64 24.61 0.48 -2.98
N PHE A 65 23.61 0.04 -3.70
CA PHE A 65 22.22 0.44 -3.46
C PHE A 65 21.47 -0.67 -2.74
N GLN A 66 20.61 -0.28 -1.81
CA GLN A 66 19.74 -1.23 -1.14
C GLN A 66 18.54 -1.55 -2.02
N ALA A 67 17.89 -2.67 -1.75
CA ALA A 67 16.67 -3.04 -2.45
C ALA A 67 15.56 -2.03 -2.18
N ALA A 68 14.73 -1.81 -3.18
CA ALA A 68 13.53 -0.99 -3.04
C ALA A 68 12.30 -1.89 -3.04
N HIS A 69 11.30 -1.53 -2.26
CA HIS A 69 10.09 -2.32 -2.09
C HIS A 69 8.85 -1.49 -2.34
N TYR A 70 7.78 -2.18 -2.72
CA TYR A 70 6.43 -1.62 -2.79
C TYR A 70 5.60 -2.23 -1.67
N THR A 71 5.00 -1.40 -0.83
CA THR A 71 4.04 -1.85 0.17
C THR A 71 2.67 -1.34 -0.23
N ALA A 72 1.75 -2.26 -0.51
CA ALA A 72 0.38 -1.90 -0.83
C ALA A 72 -0.47 -1.90 0.44
N ASP A 73 -1.69 -1.39 0.34
CA ASP A 73 -2.58 -1.40 1.49
C ASP A 73 -3.21 -2.77 1.69
N PHE A 74 -3.68 -3.41 0.60
CA PHE A 74 -4.41 -4.69 0.71
C PHE A 74 -4.10 -5.61 -0.45
N ARG A 75 -4.18 -6.91 -0.16
CA ARG A 75 -4.13 -7.97 -1.16
C ARG A 75 -5.19 -9.00 -0.81
N TYR A 76 -5.89 -9.50 -1.81
CA TYR A 76 -6.89 -10.55 -1.62
C TYR A 76 -7.15 -11.25 -2.95
N PHE A 77 -7.94 -12.32 -2.90
CA PHE A 77 -8.35 -13.07 -4.08
C PHE A 77 -9.86 -13.03 -4.22
N ARG A 78 -10.32 -12.77 -5.43
CA ARG A 78 -11.74 -12.87 -5.78
C ARG A 78 -11.85 -13.77 -7.00
N ASP A 79 -12.64 -14.84 -6.87
CA ASP A 79 -12.82 -15.81 -7.96
C ASP A 79 -11.48 -16.35 -8.47
N GLY A 80 -10.54 -16.56 -7.56
CA GLY A 80 -9.21 -17.05 -7.88
C GLY A 80 -8.28 -16.03 -8.50
N VAL A 81 -8.70 -14.79 -8.64
CA VAL A 81 -7.88 -13.71 -9.22
C VAL A 81 -7.31 -12.84 -8.10
N GLU A 82 -6.01 -12.60 -8.17
CA GLU A 82 -5.33 -11.74 -7.22
C GLU A 82 -5.68 -10.27 -7.45
N HIS A 83 -5.98 -9.56 -6.38
CA HIS A 83 -6.20 -8.13 -6.38
C HIS A 83 -5.28 -7.47 -5.38
N VAL A 84 -4.66 -6.38 -5.78
CA VAL A 84 -3.80 -5.57 -4.92
C VAL A 84 -4.31 -4.14 -5.00
N GLU A 85 -4.57 -3.53 -3.84
CA GLU A 85 -5.19 -2.21 -3.76
C GLU A 85 -4.36 -1.24 -2.95
N ASP A 86 -4.41 0.03 -3.38
CA ASP A 86 -4.00 1.16 -2.57
C ASP A 86 -5.15 2.14 -2.45
N VAL A 87 -5.39 2.62 -1.24
CA VAL A 87 -6.38 3.65 -0.97
C VAL A 87 -5.67 5.00 -1.11
N LYS A 88 -6.15 5.82 -2.04
CA LYS A 88 -5.49 7.09 -2.36
C LYS A 88 -6.49 8.23 -2.39
N SER A 89 -6.02 9.42 -1.99
CA SER A 89 -6.75 10.64 -2.27
C SER A 89 -6.45 11.09 -3.70
N SER A 90 -7.25 12.00 -4.22
CA SER A 90 -6.99 12.54 -5.54
C SER A 90 -5.65 13.29 -5.63
N TYR A 91 -5.12 13.76 -4.50
CA TYR A 91 -3.83 14.45 -4.47
C TYR A 91 -2.66 13.47 -4.56
N THR A 92 -2.68 12.42 -3.74
CA THR A 92 -1.50 11.58 -3.55
C THR A 92 -1.25 10.65 -4.73
N ARG A 93 -2.28 10.28 -5.48
CA ARG A 93 -2.09 9.36 -6.60
C ARG A 93 -1.32 9.98 -7.76
N GLU A 94 -1.10 11.31 -7.75
CA GLU A 94 -0.32 11.99 -8.79
C GLU A 94 1.16 12.11 -8.44
N ALA A 95 1.58 11.69 -7.25
CA ALA A 95 2.98 11.79 -6.85
C ALA A 95 3.86 10.94 -7.78
N GLN A 96 4.96 11.53 -8.25
CA GLN A 96 5.80 10.89 -9.26
C GLN A 96 6.45 9.60 -8.79
N ASP A 97 6.93 9.56 -7.55
CA ASP A 97 7.56 8.35 -7.04
C ASP A 97 6.54 7.22 -6.87
N TYR A 98 5.31 7.54 -6.49
CA TYR A 98 4.24 6.57 -6.43
C TYR A 98 3.91 6.01 -7.82
N VAL A 99 3.81 6.89 -8.82
CA VAL A 99 3.54 6.49 -10.19
C VAL A 99 4.64 5.54 -10.70
N LEU A 100 5.90 5.88 -10.43
CA LEU A 100 7.04 5.06 -10.83
C LEU A 100 7.00 3.70 -10.14
N ARG A 101 6.76 3.67 -8.84
CA ARG A 101 6.71 2.43 -8.07
C ARG A 101 5.60 1.52 -8.55
N ARG A 102 4.45 2.10 -8.88
CA ARG A 102 3.31 1.35 -9.41
C ARG A 102 3.62 0.73 -10.77
N LYS A 103 4.37 1.47 -11.61
CA LYS A 103 4.84 0.94 -12.90
C LYS A 103 5.81 -0.23 -12.69
N LEU A 104 6.69 -0.12 -11.70
CA LEU A 104 7.64 -1.18 -11.38
C LEU A 104 6.94 -2.44 -10.89
N MET A 105 5.85 -2.31 -10.12
CA MET A 105 5.05 -3.46 -9.71
C MET A 105 4.55 -4.23 -10.91
N TYR A 106 4.08 -3.54 -11.92
CA TYR A 106 3.61 -4.22 -13.13
C TYR A 106 4.76 -4.81 -13.93
N LEU A 107 5.84 -4.06 -14.07
CA LEU A 107 7.00 -4.53 -14.85
C LEU A 107 7.62 -5.79 -14.23
N VAL A 108 7.83 -5.79 -12.92
CA VAL A 108 8.57 -6.84 -12.22
C VAL A 108 7.69 -8.04 -11.89
N HIS A 109 6.46 -7.78 -11.45
CA HIS A 109 5.58 -8.83 -10.91
C HIS A 109 4.33 -9.08 -11.75
N GLY A 110 4.06 -8.24 -12.74
CA GLY A 110 2.83 -8.34 -13.51
C GLY A 110 1.60 -7.93 -12.72
N ILE A 111 1.80 -7.21 -11.62
CA ILE A 111 0.71 -6.79 -10.75
C ILE A 111 0.29 -5.36 -11.06
N TYR A 112 -0.96 -5.20 -11.47
CA TYR A 112 -1.57 -3.89 -11.61
C TYR A 112 -2.18 -3.49 -10.28
N VAL A 113 -1.61 -2.47 -9.64
CA VAL A 113 -2.13 -1.99 -8.35
C VAL A 113 -3.37 -1.15 -8.61
N GLU A 114 -4.51 -1.60 -8.06
CA GLU A 114 -5.78 -0.91 -8.22
C GLU A 114 -5.87 0.24 -7.23
N GLU A 115 -6.36 1.36 -7.69
CA GLU A 115 -6.50 2.54 -6.83
C GLU A 115 -7.94 2.66 -6.36
N VAL A 116 -8.12 2.75 -5.04
CA VAL A 116 -9.41 3.02 -4.42
C VAL A 116 -9.36 4.46 -3.96
N VAL A 117 -10.05 5.33 -4.68
CA VAL A 117 -10.04 6.77 -4.40
C VAL A 117 -11.14 7.10 -3.41
N ARG A 118 -10.75 7.69 -2.27
CA ARG A 118 -11.68 7.99 -1.19
C ARG A 118 -11.46 9.38 -0.60
#